data_4c6b279f12d4ab6f142a933b5a92d952
#
_entry.id   4c6b279f12d4ab6f142a933b5a92d952
#
_cell.length_a   1.000
_cell.length_b   1.000
_cell.length_c   1.000
_cell.angle_alpha   90.00
_cell.angle_beta   90.00
_cell.angle_gamma   90.00
#
_symmetry.space_group_name_H-M   'P 1'
#
loop_
_entity.id
_entity.type
_entity.pdbx_description
1 polymer ?
#
loop_
_entity_poly.entity_id
_entity_poly.type
_entity_poly.pdbx_seq_one_letter_code
_entity_poly.pdbx_strand_id
1 'polypeptide(L)'
;MRSLNLRRFVAVSAGLFVLGFILFAGAGSRSVGVAHADPVVGHPPDKPAAPSPIPAAALINPQDLAKVLSSLPSERPLLLYVGFRLPYTQAHIPDSENLGPAANQAALQQLVKRMNGVARDRFIVIYCGCCPWSHCPNVSPAYEALHNQGFKKLKVLYIADNLGTDWVDKGYPVAKGE
;
A
#
# COMPACT_ATOMS: atom_id res chain seq x y z
N MET A 1 -0.95 35.85 -41.02
CA MET A 1 -0.37 37.00 -40.30
C MET A 1 0.34 36.43 -39.11
N ARG A 2 1.65 36.25 -39.18
CA ARG A 2 2.75 37.04 -38.59
C ARG A 2 2.54 37.17 -37.09
N SER A 3 3.45 36.82 -36.20
CA SER A 3 4.93 36.92 -36.18
C SER A 3 5.46 36.13 -35.00
N LEU A 4 6.53 35.44 -35.12
CA LEU A 4 7.93 35.79 -34.91
C LEU A 4 8.35 36.05 -33.46
N ASN A 5 9.26 35.14 -33.02
CA ASN A 5 10.54 35.40 -32.32
C ASN A 5 10.51 35.78 -30.84
N LEU A 6 11.25 35.03 -30.03
CA LEU A 6 12.56 35.56 -29.65
C LEU A 6 13.43 34.52 -28.93
N ARG A 7 14.55 34.21 -29.58
CA ARG A 7 15.70 33.52 -28.99
C ARG A 7 16.33 34.44 -27.93
N ARG A 8 16.69 33.92 -26.78
CA ARG A 8 17.74 34.52 -25.96
C ARG A 8 18.73 33.45 -25.51
N PHE A 9 19.90 33.56 -26.11
CA PHE A 9 21.17 33.01 -25.67
C PHE A 9 21.57 33.65 -24.34
N VAL A 10 22.08 32.88 -23.40
CA VAL A 10 22.97 33.39 -22.34
C VAL A 10 24.04 32.34 -22.08
N ALA A 11 25.14 32.67 -22.46
CA ALA A 11 26.54 32.65 -22.11
C ALA A 11 27.01 31.66 -21.03
N VAL A 12 28.01 30.90 -21.48
CA VAL A 12 29.01 30.12 -20.72
C VAL A 12 29.89 31.10 -19.91
N SER A 13 30.07 30.84 -18.63
CA SER A 13 31.19 31.38 -17.89
C SER A 13 31.98 30.24 -17.28
N ALA A 14 33.16 30.03 -17.84
CA ALA A 14 34.22 29.19 -17.31
C ALA A 14 34.84 29.90 -16.10
N GLY A 15 34.77 29.30 -14.94
CA GLY A 15 35.46 29.68 -13.73
C GLY A 15 36.62 28.72 -13.42
N LEU A 16 37.78 29.15 -13.75
CA LEU A 16 39.07 28.52 -13.44
C LEU A 16 39.36 28.71 -11.94
N PHE A 17 39.46 27.66 -11.16
CA PHE A 17 39.95 27.73 -9.78
C PHE A 17 41.21 26.90 -9.59
N VAL A 18 42.22 27.61 -9.15
CA VAL A 18 43.62 27.34 -8.94
C VAL A 18 43.83 26.26 -7.89
N LEU A 19 44.81 25.38 -8.19
CA LEU A 19 45.43 24.44 -7.26
C LEU A 19 46.02 25.15 -6.04
N GLY A 20 45.60 24.73 -4.86
CA GLY A 20 46.28 25.00 -3.60
C GLY A 20 46.76 23.70 -2.96
N PHE A 21 48.03 23.36 -3.19
CA PHE A 21 48.75 22.27 -2.53
C PHE A 21 49.11 22.75 -1.12
N ILE A 22 48.52 22.20 -0.08
CA ILE A 22 49.04 22.34 1.29
C ILE A 22 49.45 20.94 1.78
N LEU A 23 50.74 20.75 1.84
CA LEU A 23 51.40 19.66 2.56
C LEU A 23 51.25 19.88 4.07
N PHE A 24 50.49 19.05 4.76
CA PHE A 24 50.56 18.95 6.21
C PHE A 24 51.10 17.56 6.57
N ALA A 25 52.40 17.55 6.94
CA ALA A 25 52.97 16.45 7.68
C ALA A 25 52.62 16.63 9.15
N GLY A 26 51.97 15.65 9.76
CA GLY A 26 51.63 15.71 11.18
C GLY A 26 51.21 14.37 11.74
N ALA A 27 52.16 13.70 12.36
CA ALA A 27 52.11 12.82 13.55
C ALA A 27 50.95 11.85 13.70
N GLY A 28 51.28 10.59 13.72
CA GLY A 28 50.36 9.49 14.05
C GLY A 28 49.72 9.60 15.44
N SER A 29 48.43 9.53 15.46
CA SER A 29 47.66 9.13 16.62
C SER A 29 46.96 7.80 16.29
N ARG A 30 47.43 6.74 16.92
CA ARG A 30 46.72 5.46 16.93
C ARG A 30 45.40 5.64 17.70
N SER A 31 44.32 5.90 17.00
CA SER A 31 42.99 5.77 17.57
C SER A 31 42.64 4.29 17.72
N VAL A 32 42.63 3.83 18.95
CA VAL A 32 42.02 2.54 19.31
C VAL A 32 40.54 2.65 18.95
N GLY A 33 40.15 2.01 17.87
CA GLY A 33 38.77 1.89 17.45
C GLY A 33 38.01 1.07 18.49
N VAL A 34 37.25 1.75 19.35
CA VAL A 34 36.19 1.12 20.11
C VAL A 34 35.11 0.76 19.09
N ALA A 35 35.02 -0.51 18.75
CA ALA A 35 33.92 -1.04 17.99
C ALA A 35 32.65 -0.83 18.84
N HIS A 36 31.86 0.18 18.47
CA HIS A 36 30.48 0.27 18.93
C HIS A 36 29.73 -0.85 18.21
N ALA A 37 29.54 -1.96 18.88
CA ALA A 37 28.54 -2.93 18.50
C ALA A 37 27.17 -2.24 18.75
N ASP A 38 26.50 -1.84 17.65
CA ASP A 38 25.12 -1.44 17.73
C ASP A 38 24.33 -2.59 18.39
N PRO A 39 23.51 -2.30 19.41
CA PRO A 39 22.66 -3.34 19.96
C PRO A 39 21.74 -3.79 18.82
N VAL A 40 21.91 -5.03 18.38
CA VAL A 40 20.94 -5.73 17.56
C VAL A 40 19.62 -5.70 18.35
N VAL A 41 18.74 -4.76 17.99
CA VAL A 41 17.37 -4.77 18.48
C VAL A 41 16.76 -6.04 17.91
N GLY A 42 16.85 -7.11 18.70
CA GLY A 42 16.18 -8.35 18.39
C GLY A 42 14.69 -8.06 18.29
N HIS A 43 14.14 -8.23 17.10
CA HIS A 43 12.69 -8.32 16.96
C HIS A 43 12.25 -9.45 17.88
N PRO A 44 11.24 -9.22 18.74
CA PRO A 44 10.67 -10.32 19.50
C PRO A 44 10.26 -11.42 18.52
N PRO A 45 10.47 -12.71 18.87
CA PRO A 45 10.08 -13.81 18.00
C PRO A 45 8.61 -13.65 17.63
N ASP A 46 8.34 -13.67 16.32
CA ASP A 46 6.98 -13.55 15.78
C ASP A 46 6.07 -14.54 16.50
N LYS A 47 5.18 -14.00 17.31
CA LYS A 47 4.09 -14.80 17.89
C LYS A 47 3.35 -15.43 16.72
N PRO A 48 3.15 -16.77 16.70
CA PRO A 48 2.38 -17.40 15.63
C PRO A 48 1.09 -16.61 15.41
N ALA A 49 0.86 -16.14 14.19
CA ALA A 49 -0.34 -15.40 13.85
C ALA A 49 -1.54 -16.26 14.26
N ALA A 50 -2.42 -15.70 15.11
CA ALA A 50 -3.66 -16.38 15.44
C ALA A 50 -4.41 -16.68 14.13
N PRO A 51 -5.10 -17.84 14.00
CA PRO A 51 -5.87 -18.15 12.81
C PRO A 51 -6.79 -16.98 12.50
N SER A 52 -6.82 -16.55 11.24
CA SER A 52 -7.65 -15.45 10.80
C SER A 52 -9.11 -15.73 11.18
N PRO A 53 -9.82 -14.79 11.84
CA PRO A 53 -11.24 -14.97 12.17
C PRO A 53 -12.13 -14.97 10.92
N ILE A 54 -11.57 -14.75 9.74
CA ILE A 54 -12.30 -14.71 8.46
C ILE A 54 -12.53 -16.14 7.97
N PRO A 55 -13.78 -16.60 7.84
CA PRO A 55 -14.06 -17.93 7.35
C PRO A 55 -13.57 -18.14 5.91
N ALA A 56 -13.10 -19.33 5.55
CA ALA A 56 -12.67 -19.65 4.20
C ALA A 56 -13.75 -19.34 3.15
N ALA A 57 -15.03 -19.55 3.48
CA ALA A 57 -16.15 -19.22 2.62
C ALA A 57 -16.30 -17.70 2.36
N ALA A 58 -15.72 -16.84 3.18
CA ALA A 58 -15.71 -15.39 2.97
C ALA A 58 -14.50 -14.92 2.14
N LEU A 59 -13.57 -15.79 1.79
CA LEU A 59 -12.44 -15.44 0.93
C LEU A 59 -12.83 -15.47 -0.54
N ILE A 60 -12.19 -14.62 -1.34
CA ILE A 60 -12.19 -14.65 -2.79
C ILE A 60 -10.73 -14.57 -3.25
N ASN A 61 -10.33 -15.44 -4.20
CA ASN A 61 -8.98 -15.37 -4.72
C ASN A 61 -8.85 -14.32 -5.84
N PRO A 62 -7.62 -13.88 -6.18
CA PRO A 62 -7.39 -12.86 -7.19
C PRO A 62 -7.99 -13.18 -8.57
N GLN A 63 -7.86 -14.42 -9.03
CA GLN A 63 -8.36 -14.83 -10.33
C GLN A 63 -9.90 -14.75 -10.41
N ASP A 64 -10.60 -15.15 -9.36
CA ASP A 64 -12.06 -15.11 -9.33
C ASP A 64 -12.57 -13.67 -9.22
N LEU A 65 -11.91 -12.84 -8.43
CA LEU A 65 -12.25 -11.42 -8.40
C LEU A 65 -12.03 -10.75 -9.77
N ALA A 66 -10.91 -11.02 -10.45
CA ALA A 66 -10.63 -10.49 -11.78
C ALA A 66 -11.72 -10.87 -12.80
N LYS A 67 -12.22 -12.11 -12.75
CA LYS A 67 -13.36 -12.55 -13.58
C LYS A 67 -14.63 -11.74 -13.26
N VAL A 68 -14.95 -11.56 -11.99
CA VAL A 68 -16.12 -10.76 -11.56
C VAL A 68 -16.01 -9.30 -12.02
N LEU A 69 -14.81 -8.71 -11.97
CA LEU A 69 -14.59 -7.34 -12.44
C LEU A 69 -14.74 -7.18 -13.96
N SER A 70 -14.63 -8.26 -14.71
CA SER A 70 -14.87 -8.29 -16.16
C SER A 70 -16.34 -8.44 -16.52
N SER A 71 -17.23 -8.67 -15.56
CA SER A 71 -18.67 -8.80 -15.78
C SER A 71 -19.38 -7.45 -15.88
N LEU A 72 -20.71 -7.46 -16.02
CA LEU A 72 -21.53 -6.25 -16.11
C LEU A 72 -21.31 -5.34 -14.89
N PRO A 73 -21.31 -4.01 -15.05
CA PRO A 73 -21.10 -3.07 -13.95
C PRO A 73 -22.05 -3.27 -12.76
N SER A 74 -23.30 -3.71 -13.00
CA SER A 74 -24.29 -4.00 -11.97
C SER A 74 -23.94 -5.20 -11.09
N GLU A 75 -23.09 -6.10 -11.57
CA GLU A 75 -22.66 -7.32 -10.88
C GLU A 75 -21.37 -7.12 -10.09
N ARG A 76 -20.64 -6.03 -10.39
CA ARG A 76 -19.35 -5.77 -9.74
C ARG A 76 -19.52 -5.45 -8.27
N PRO A 77 -18.60 -5.92 -7.42
CA PRO A 77 -18.61 -5.58 -6.01
C PRO A 77 -18.30 -4.10 -5.77
N LEU A 78 -18.71 -3.60 -4.64
CA LEU A 78 -18.11 -2.42 -4.03
C LEU A 78 -16.75 -2.84 -3.48
N LEU A 79 -15.68 -2.25 -4.00
CA LEU A 79 -14.31 -2.56 -3.62
C LEU A 79 -13.83 -1.59 -2.54
N LEU A 80 -13.39 -2.10 -1.40
CA LEU A 80 -12.94 -1.32 -0.27
C LEU A 80 -11.48 -1.66 0.07
N TYR A 81 -10.58 -0.71 -0.14
CA TYR A 81 -9.20 -0.83 0.28
C TYR A 81 -9.05 -0.36 1.73
N VAL A 82 -8.51 -1.22 2.58
CA VAL A 82 -8.40 -0.97 4.03
C VAL A 82 -6.94 -0.95 4.53
N GLY A 83 -6.04 -0.51 3.67
CA GLY A 83 -4.61 -0.36 3.96
C GLY A 83 -4.13 1.08 3.95
N PHE A 84 -2.81 1.26 3.92
CA PHE A 84 -2.19 2.59 3.90
C PHE A 84 -2.34 3.27 2.55
N ARG A 85 -2.48 4.61 2.57
CA ARG A 85 -2.66 5.42 1.36
C ARG A 85 -1.50 5.28 0.35
N LEU A 86 -0.25 5.25 0.81
CA LEU A 86 0.89 5.21 -0.09
C LEU A 86 0.91 3.97 -1.01
N PRO A 87 0.78 2.73 -0.53
CA PRO A 87 0.62 1.58 -1.42
C PRO A 87 -0.59 1.69 -2.35
N TYR A 88 -1.71 2.24 -1.89
CA TYR A 88 -2.90 2.46 -2.72
C TYR A 88 -2.61 3.37 -3.91
N THR A 89 -1.96 4.51 -3.68
CA THR A 89 -1.63 5.44 -4.78
C THR A 89 -0.62 4.89 -5.77
N GLN A 90 0.21 3.95 -5.35
CA GLN A 90 1.16 3.26 -6.23
C GLN A 90 0.47 2.25 -7.15
N ALA A 91 -0.45 1.46 -6.60
CA ALA A 91 -1.25 0.49 -7.35
C ALA A 91 -2.48 0.07 -6.53
N HIS A 92 -3.65 0.10 -7.14
CA HIS A 92 -4.90 -0.39 -6.55
C HIS A 92 -5.80 -1.03 -7.62
N ILE A 93 -6.80 -1.78 -7.19
CA ILE A 93 -7.81 -2.33 -8.09
C ILE A 93 -8.72 -1.18 -8.54
N PRO A 94 -8.98 -1.02 -9.87
CA PRO A 94 -9.82 0.06 -10.38
C PRO A 94 -11.17 0.14 -9.67
N ASP A 95 -11.72 1.34 -9.53
CA ASP A 95 -12.99 1.64 -8.88
C ASP A 95 -13.05 1.29 -7.37
N SER A 96 -11.90 1.02 -6.74
CA SER A 96 -11.86 0.81 -5.29
C SER A 96 -11.77 2.12 -4.50
N GLU A 97 -12.38 2.12 -3.32
CA GLU A 97 -12.35 3.25 -2.38
C GLU A 97 -11.27 3.02 -1.31
N ASN A 98 -10.40 4.00 -1.09
CA ASN A 98 -9.43 3.95 0.00
C ASN A 98 -10.04 4.48 1.31
N LEU A 99 -10.21 3.60 2.29
CA LEU A 99 -10.80 3.91 3.60
C LEU A 99 -9.77 3.96 4.74
N GLY A 100 -8.48 3.83 4.40
CA GLY A 100 -7.37 3.86 5.34
C GLY A 100 -7.17 2.54 6.11
N PRO A 101 -6.10 2.45 6.91
CA PRO A 101 -5.72 1.22 7.60
C PRO A 101 -6.71 0.88 8.72
N ALA A 102 -7.52 -0.16 8.52
CA ALA A 102 -8.62 -0.51 9.45
C ALA A 102 -8.17 -1.03 10.82
N ALA A 103 -6.88 -1.33 11.00
CA ALA A 103 -6.30 -1.53 12.33
C ALA A 103 -6.30 -0.23 13.17
N ASN A 104 -6.41 0.93 12.52
CA ASN A 104 -6.57 2.21 13.19
C ASN A 104 -8.05 2.47 13.47
N GLN A 105 -8.38 2.82 14.72
CA GLN A 105 -9.75 3.03 15.17
C GLN A 105 -10.48 4.13 14.38
N ALA A 106 -9.82 5.22 14.04
CA ALA A 106 -10.45 6.30 13.28
C ALA A 106 -10.77 5.87 11.84
N ALA A 107 -9.87 5.14 11.17
CA ALA A 107 -10.11 4.60 9.85
C ALA A 107 -11.22 3.53 9.86
N LEU A 108 -11.26 2.69 10.88
CA LEU A 108 -12.35 1.71 11.07
C LEU A 108 -13.71 2.40 11.24
N GLN A 109 -13.77 3.48 12.00
CA GLN A 109 -14.99 4.28 12.15
C GLN A 109 -15.40 4.95 10.82
N GLN A 110 -14.44 5.41 10.01
CA GLN A 110 -14.72 5.93 8.67
C GLN A 110 -15.30 4.85 7.75
N LEU A 111 -14.75 3.64 7.77
CA LEU A 111 -15.30 2.50 7.06
C LEU A 111 -16.76 2.24 7.47
N VAL A 112 -17.04 2.12 8.76
CA VAL A 112 -18.38 1.91 9.30
C VAL A 112 -19.33 3.01 8.87
N LYS A 113 -18.92 4.28 8.97
CA LYS A 113 -19.71 5.45 8.55
C LYS A 113 -19.97 5.44 7.03
N ARG A 114 -18.96 5.11 6.21
CA ARG A 114 -19.10 5.02 4.74
C ARG A 114 -20.17 4.00 4.34
N MET A 115 -20.32 2.95 5.13
CA MET A 115 -21.27 1.88 4.85
C MET A 115 -22.70 2.15 5.32
N ASN A 116 -22.96 3.31 5.95
CA ASN A 116 -24.30 3.71 6.30
C ASN A 116 -25.13 3.95 5.02
N GLY A 117 -26.34 3.39 4.98
CA GLY A 117 -27.25 3.48 3.82
C GLY A 117 -26.92 2.50 2.69
N VAL A 118 -25.81 1.76 2.74
CA VAL A 118 -25.53 0.70 1.77
C VAL A 118 -26.42 -0.51 2.06
N ALA A 119 -27.05 -1.05 1.00
CA ALA A 119 -27.93 -2.22 1.12
C ALA A 119 -27.18 -3.43 1.69
N ARG A 120 -27.79 -4.16 2.63
CA ARG A 120 -27.12 -5.29 3.34
C ARG A 120 -26.86 -6.50 2.45
N ASP A 121 -27.46 -6.56 1.28
CA ASP A 121 -27.23 -7.56 0.25
C ASP A 121 -26.27 -7.08 -0.87
N ARG A 122 -25.72 -5.86 -0.76
CA ARG A 122 -24.70 -5.36 -1.69
C ARG A 122 -23.48 -6.29 -1.66
N PHE A 123 -23.02 -6.72 -2.83
CA PHE A 123 -21.76 -7.46 -2.93
C PHE A 123 -20.58 -6.52 -2.63
N ILE A 124 -19.78 -6.88 -1.64
CA ILE A 124 -18.65 -6.09 -1.14
C ILE A 124 -17.41 -6.97 -1.13
N VAL A 125 -16.29 -6.43 -1.57
CA VAL A 125 -14.98 -7.05 -1.41
C VAL A 125 -14.04 -6.09 -0.70
N ILE A 126 -13.48 -6.53 0.42
CA ILE A 126 -12.47 -5.80 1.18
C ILE A 126 -11.08 -6.34 0.76
N TYR A 127 -10.08 -5.46 0.68
CA TYR A 127 -8.70 -5.89 0.49
C TYR A 127 -7.69 -4.91 1.09
N CYS A 128 -6.48 -5.38 1.35
CA CYS A 128 -5.35 -4.57 1.79
C CYS A 128 -4.20 -4.68 0.78
N GLY A 129 -3.40 -5.74 0.85
CA GLY A 129 -2.33 -6.00 -0.13
C GLY A 129 -1.00 -5.27 0.14
N CYS A 130 -0.83 -4.64 1.31
CA CYS A 130 0.43 -4.00 1.68
C CYS A 130 1.43 -4.95 2.38
N CYS A 131 1.00 -6.14 2.77
CA CYS A 131 1.78 -7.12 3.53
C CYS A 131 1.22 -8.52 3.31
N PRO A 132 1.99 -9.59 3.64
CA PRO A 132 1.51 -10.95 3.57
C PRO A 132 0.26 -11.18 4.41
N TRP A 133 -0.58 -12.10 3.95
CA TRP A 133 -1.86 -12.43 4.61
C TRP A 133 -1.73 -12.69 6.10
N SER A 134 -0.72 -13.49 6.48
CA SER A 134 -0.46 -13.87 7.88
C SER A 134 -0.10 -12.70 8.80
N HIS A 135 0.30 -11.56 8.22
CA HIS A 135 0.76 -10.37 8.95
C HIS A 135 -0.13 -9.14 8.70
N CYS A 136 -1.24 -9.29 7.98
CA CYS A 136 -2.11 -8.17 7.67
C CYS A 136 -3.01 -7.81 8.87
N PRO A 137 -2.82 -6.66 9.53
CA PRO A 137 -3.63 -6.28 10.68
C PRO A 137 -4.98 -5.65 10.29
N ASN A 138 -5.19 -5.35 8.99
CA ASN A 138 -6.28 -4.48 8.55
C ASN A 138 -7.54 -5.24 8.12
N VAL A 139 -7.39 -6.41 7.49
CA VAL A 139 -8.55 -7.08 6.88
C VAL A 139 -9.50 -7.70 7.90
N SER A 140 -8.98 -8.24 9.01
CA SER A 140 -9.83 -8.85 10.06
C SER A 140 -10.75 -7.84 10.74
N PRO A 141 -10.28 -6.71 11.30
CA PRO A 141 -11.17 -5.74 11.93
C PRO A 141 -12.18 -5.12 10.93
N ALA A 142 -11.78 -4.92 9.67
CA ALA A 142 -12.69 -4.45 8.63
C ALA A 142 -13.80 -5.47 8.33
N TYR A 143 -13.43 -6.75 8.19
CA TYR A 143 -14.38 -7.84 7.95
C TYR A 143 -15.37 -7.95 9.12
N GLU A 144 -14.88 -8.02 10.35
CA GLU A 144 -15.70 -8.14 11.55
C GLU A 144 -16.68 -6.97 11.69
N ALA A 145 -16.22 -5.74 11.49
CA ALA A 145 -17.06 -4.57 11.58
C ALA A 145 -18.22 -4.61 10.58
N LEU A 146 -17.96 -5.00 9.32
CA LEU A 146 -19.01 -5.07 8.30
C LEU A 146 -19.90 -6.32 8.46
N HIS A 147 -19.35 -7.44 8.86
CA HIS A 147 -20.10 -8.65 9.18
C HIS A 147 -21.10 -8.38 10.32
N ASN A 148 -20.65 -7.71 11.39
CA ASN A 148 -21.49 -7.34 12.53
C ASN A 148 -22.57 -6.30 12.15
N GLN A 149 -22.36 -5.50 11.10
CA GLN A 149 -23.40 -4.65 10.52
C GLN A 149 -24.44 -5.41 9.67
N GLY A 150 -24.24 -6.72 9.47
CA GLY A 150 -25.19 -7.59 8.77
C GLY A 150 -25.05 -7.60 7.25
N PHE A 151 -23.89 -7.23 6.70
CA PHE A 151 -23.63 -7.41 5.27
C PHE A 151 -23.49 -8.89 4.92
N LYS A 152 -24.38 -9.38 4.02
CA LYS A 152 -24.52 -10.81 3.71
C LYS A 152 -23.59 -11.28 2.60
N LYS A 153 -23.30 -10.41 1.61
CA LYS A 153 -22.44 -10.73 0.46
C LYS A 153 -21.09 -10.03 0.63
N LEU A 154 -20.41 -10.34 1.74
CA LEU A 154 -19.11 -9.77 2.10
C LEU A 154 -18.01 -10.79 1.85
N LYS A 155 -17.02 -10.41 1.06
CA LYS A 155 -15.82 -11.19 0.79
C LYS A 155 -14.56 -10.40 1.14
N VAL A 156 -13.47 -11.12 1.37
CA VAL A 156 -12.13 -10.56 1.53
C VAL A 156 -11.24 -11.15 0.46
N LEU A 157 -10.56 -10.29 -0.30
CA LEU A 157 -9.59 -10.74 -1.29
C LEU A 157 -8.39 -11.35 -0.58
N TYR A 158 -8.12 -12.61 -0.87
CA TYR A 158 -6.97 -13.32 -0.33
C TYR A 158 -5.71 -12.91 -1.09
N ILE A 159 -4.86 -12.12 -0.45
CA ILE A 159 -3.54 -11.71 -0.93
C ILE A 159 -2.51 -12.46 -0.09
N ALA A 160 -1.83 -13.44 -0.69
CA ALA A 160 -0.88 -14.28 0.02
C ALA A 160 0.36 -13.50 0.46
N ASP A 161 0.97 -12.78 -0.48
CA ASP A 161 2.19 -11.99 -0.27
C ASP A 161 1.91 -10.49 -0.23
N ASN A 162 1.56 -9.92 -1.38
CA ASN A 162 1.21 -8.50 -1.54
C ASN A 162 0.49 -8.26 -2.87
N LEU A 163 -0.10 -7.06 -3.03
CA LEU A 163 -0.86 -6.74 -4.24
C LEU A 163 0.02 -6.74 -5.51
N GLY A 164 1.31 -6.39 -5.39
CA GLY A 164 2.24 -6.47 -6.52
C GLY A 164 2.33 -7.89 -7.07
N THR A 165 2.71 -8.83 -6.21
CA THR A 165 2.92 -10.24 -6.59
C THR A 165 1.63 -10.96 -6.97
N ASP A 166 0.56 -10.76 -6.21
CA ASP A 166 -0.66 -11.57 -6.32
C ASP A 166 -1.70 -10.99 -7.28
N TRP A 167 -1.53 -9.71 -7.68
CA TRP A 167 -2.47 -9.03 -8.57
C TRP A 167 -1.77 -8.39 -9.78
N VAL A 168 -0.81 -7.47 -9.55
CA VAL A 168 -0.17 -6.70 -10.63
C VAL A 168 0.66 -7.59 -11.55
N ASP A 169 1.52 -8.45 -10.99
CA ASP A 169 2.39 -9.36 -11.75
C ASP A 169 1.59 -10.47 -12.47
N LYS A 170 0.33 -10.68 -12.07
CA LYS A 170 -0.60 -11.58 -12.77
C LYS A 170 -1.32 -10.90 -13.95
N GLY A 171 -1.05 -9.63 -14.20
CA GLY A 171 -1.64 -8.88 -15.30
C GLY A 171 -3.11 -8.48 -15.08
N TYR A 172 -3.62 -8.49 -13.85
CA TYR A 172 -4.97 -8.03 -13.55
C TYR A 172 -5.09 -6.51 -13.60
N PRO A 173 -6.30 -5.96 -13.80
CA PRO A 173 -6.49 -4.51 -13.94
C PRO A 173 -5.97 -3.70 -12.76
N VAL A 174 -5.23 -2.63 -13.03
CA VAL A 174 -4.61 -1.75 -12.04
C VAL A 174 -4.91 -0.29 -12.36
N ALA A 175 -5.21 0.49 -11.32
CA ALA A 175 -5.22 1.94 -11.35
C ALA A 175 -4.11 2.49 -10.43
N LYS A 176 -3.77 3.78 -10.61
CA LYS A 176 -2.79 4.51 -9.83
C LYS A 176 -3.33 5.89 -9.49
N GLY A 177 -2.79 6.49 -8.43
CA GLY A 177 -3.23 7.79 -7.94
C GLY A 177 -4.43 7.67 -7.00
N GLU A 178 -5.27 8.70 -6.98
CA GLU A 178 -6.47 8.77 -6.12
C GLU A 178 -7.70 8.27 -6.84
#